data_9d74b0aabcd7d95b1c448d2bd4d99b62
#
_entry.id   9d74b0aabcd7d95b1c448d2bd4d99b62
#
_cell.length_a   1.000
_cell.length_b   1.000
_cell.length_c   1.000
_cell.angle_alpha   90.00
_cell.angle_beta   90.00
_cell.angle_gamma   90.00
#
_symmetry.space_group_name_H-M   'P 1'
#
loop_
_entity.id
_entity.type
_entity.pdbx_description
1 polymer ?
#
loop_
_entity_poly.entity_id
_entity_poly.type
_entity_poly.pdbx_seq_one_letter_code
_entity_poly.pdbx_strand_id
1 'polypeptide(L)'
;MSTILITGGTGAIGSAIAAEFAATDDVVFTYNSRADEAQRLCGELRCSAVRCDVADYASCEAAAEKVLKDYGRIDVLVNNAGISQIKLFTDITPEDWQSVMNVDLNGVYNMTHAIIRSMINRESGAVVNVSSVWGVYGGACESAYSAAKAGVVGLTKALARELGASGITVNAVAPGVIDSPMNSSHLNPEELRELADQTPVCRLGKPSEVAKAVRALAENRFITGQVLGVDGGFC
;
A
#
# COMPACT_ATOMS: atom_id res chain seq x y z
N MET A 1 -13.02 11.00 15.00
CA MET A 1 -12.67 10.64 13.62
C MET A 1 -11.16 10.63 13.51
N SER A 2 -10.58 9.61 12.91
CA SER A 2 -9.14 9.54 12.64
C SER A 2 -8.85 10.10 11.26
N THR A 3 -7.65 10.62 11.04
CA THR A 3 -7.19 11.03 9.71
C THR A 3 -6.35 9.92 9.09
N ILE A 4 -6.81 9.41 7.96
CA ILE A 4 -6.21 8.28 7.23
C ILE A 4 -5.54 8.80 5.97
N LEU A 5 -4.24 8.62 5.82
CA LEU A 5 -3.50 8.93 4.60
C LEU A 5 -3.19 7.65 3.83
N ILE A 6 -3.60 7.58 2.56
CA ILE A 6 -3.44 6.40 1.70
C ILE A 6 -2.62 6.80 0.47
N THR A 7 -1.49 6.16 0.20
CA THR A 7 -0.78 6.39 -1.05
C THR A 7 -1.36 5.57 -2.20
N GLY A 8 -1.45 6.15 -3.40
CA GLY A 8 -1.97 5.46 -4.57
C GLY A 8 -3.47 5.14 -4.52
N GLY A 9 -4.28 6.05 -3.97
CA GLY A 9 -5.72 5.84 -3.75
C GLY A 9 -6.57 5.68 -5.01
N THR A 10 -6.05 6.00 -6.20
CA THR A 10 -6.72 5.77 -7.48
C THR A 10 -6.56 4.33 -8.01
N GLY A 11 -5.77 3.49 -7.36
CA GLY A 11 -5.64 2.06 -7.66
C GLY A 11 -6.82 1.25 -7.09
N ALA A 12 -7.04 0.02 -7.57
CA ALA A 12 -8.15 -0.83 -7.14
C ALA A 12 -8.12 -1.10 -5.61
N ILE A 13 -6.95 -1.47 -5.07
CA ILE A 13 -6.80 -1.71 -3.64
C ILE A 13 -6.89 -0.38 -2.88
N GLY A 14 -6.22 0.68 -3.36
CA GLY A 14 -6.22 1.99 -2.69
C GLY A 14 -7.61 2.62 -2.60
N SER A 15 -8.42 2.53 -3.68
CA SER A 15 -9.80 3.03 -3.67
C SER A 15 -10.72 2.21 -2.75
N ALA A 16 -10.51 0.89 -2.69
CA ALA A 16 -11.24 0.04 -1.76
C ALA A 16 -10.89 0.34 -0.30
N ILE A 17 -9.60 0.62 -0.01
CA ILE A 17 -9.17 1.06 1.33
C ILE A 17 -9.80 2.43 1.66
N ALA A 18 -9.78 3.38 0.72
CA ALA A 18 -10.43 4.67 0.91
C ALA A 18 -11.92 4.52 1.22
N ALA A 19 -12.64 3.67 0.48
CA ALA A 19 -14.06 3.40 0.71
C ALA A 19 -14.32 2.75 2.08
N GLU A 20 -13.45 1.84 2.52
CA GLU A 20 -13.57 1.15 3.81
C GLU A 20 -13.48 2.12 4.99
N PHE A 21 -12.60 3.12 4.92
CA PHE A 21 -12.42 4.11 5.98
C PHE A 21 -13.37 5.31 5.88
N ALA A 22 -13.79 5.73 4.68
CA ALA A 22 -14.56 6.97 4.47
C ALA A 22 -15.93 6.98 5.16
N ALA A 23 -16.46 5.82 5.57
CA ALA A 23 -17.72 5.73 6.31
C ALA A 23 -17.62 6.33 7.73
N THR A 24 -16.44 6.36 8.34
CA THR A 24 -16.24 6.70 9.77
C THR A 24 -15.12 7.68 10.02
N ASP A 25 -14.22 7.90 9.06
CA ASP A 25 -12.96 8.61 9.24
C ASP A 25 -12.73 9.65 8.14
N ASP A 26 -11.84 10.62 8.40
CA ASP A 26 -11.38 11.57 7.40
C ASP A 26 -10.32 10.90 6.52
N VAL A 27 -10.63 10.69 5.26
CA VAL A 27 -9.75 10.02 4.32
C VAL A 27 -9.11 11.02 3.37
N VAL A 28 -7.80 10.97 3.30
CA VAL A 28 -6.99 11.64 2.28
C VAL A 28 -6.20 10.59 1.52
N PHE A 29 -6.27 10.58 0.21
CA PHE A 29 -5.42 9.70 -0.57
C PHE A 29 -4.52 10.48 -1.53
N THR A 30 -3.37 9.89 -1.87
CA THR A 30 -2.50 10.48 -2.90
C THR A 30 -2.69 9.81 -4.25
N TYR A 31 -2.43 10.59 -5.31
CA TYR A 31 -2.37 10.12 -6.69
C TYR A 31 -1.20 10.79 -7.43
N ASN A 32 -0.63 10.14 -8.43
CA ASN A 32 0.44 10.74 -9.26
C ASN A 32 -0.12 11.35 -10.55
N SER A 33 -0.74 10.55 -11.42
CA SER A 33 -1.13 10.96 -12.77
C SER A 33 -2.63 10.94 -13.06
N ARG A 34 -3.44 10.15 -12.31
CA ARG A 34 -4.87 9.94 -12.58
C ARG A 34 -5.76 10.98 -11.87
N ALA A 35 -5.66 12.26 -12.27
CA ALA A 35 -6.38 13.37 -11.63
C ALA A 35 -7.91 13.26 -11.75
N ASP A 36 -8.42 12.89 -12.94
CA ASP A 36 -9.87 12.75 -13.17
C ASP A 36 -10.47 11.65 -12.30
N GLU A 37 -9.78 10.51 -12.18
CA GLU A 37 -10.18 9.43 -11.30
C GLU A 37 -10.14 9.85 -9.83
N ALA A 38 -9.13 10.60 -9.43
CA ALA A 38 -9.05 11.14 -8.07
C ALA A 38 -10.24 12.08 -7.77
N GLN A 39 -10.61 12.95 -8.70
CA GLN A 39 -11.75 13.84 -8.54
C GLN A 39 -13.08 13.07 -8.45
N ARG A 40 -13.26 12.04 -9.28
CA ARG A 40 -14.45 11.17 -9.24
C ARG A 40 -14.58 10.49 -7.87
N LEU A 41 -13.51 9.86 -7.38
CA LEU A 41 -13.50 9.18 -6.09
C LEU A 41 -13.75 10.14 -4.92
N CYS A 42 -13.20 11.35 -4.95
CA CYS A 42 -13.49 12.37 -3.93
C CYS A 42 -14.98 12.70 -3.84
N GLY A 43 -15.65 12.82 -4.99
CA GLY A 43 -17.09 13.07 -5.02
C GLY A 43 -17.93 11.90 -4.49
N GLU A 44 -17.56 10.68 -4.84
CA GLU A 44 -18.28 9.46 -4.44
C GLU A 44 -18.07 9.09 -2.97
N LEU A 45 -16.84 9.21 -2.46
CA LEU A 45 -16.48 8.77 -1.11
C LEU A 45 -16.45 9.89 -0.07
N ARG A 46 -16.66 11.15 -0.49
CA ARG A 46 -16.53 12.36 0.37
C ARG A 46 -15.17 12.43 1.07
N CYS A 47 -14.12 12.12 0.33
CA CYS A 47 -12.74 12.17 0.78
C CYS A 47 -11.94 13.26 0.05
N SER A 48 -10.69 13.45 0.41
CA SER A 48 -9.79 14.41 -0.23
C SER A 48 -8.66 13.71 -0.96
N ALA A 49 -8.12 14.37 -1.98
CA ALA A 49 -6.98 13.86 -2.74
C ALA A 49 -5.85 14.89 -2.82
N VAL A 50 -4.61 14.40 -2.79
CA VAL A 50 -3.40 15.23 -2.94
C VAL A 50 -2.51 14.60 -4.00
N ARG A 51 -2.03 15.40 -4.95
CA ARG A 51 -1.06 14.90 -5.92
C ARG A 51 0.27 14.63 -5.23
N CYS A 52 0.83 13.44 -5.43
CA CYS A 52 2.13 13.04 -4.87
C CYS A 52 2.75 11.94 -5.74
N ASP A 53 3.99 12.15 -6.13
CA ASP A 53 4.85 11.09 -6.64
C ASP A 53 5.62 10.51 -5.46
N VAL A 54 5.33 9.27 -5.09
CA VAL A 54 5.99 8.64 -3.94
C VAL A 54 7.47 8.35 -4.18
N ALA A 55 7.92 8.28 -5.44
CA ALA A 55 9.32 8.13 -5.78
C ALA A 55 10.16 9.39 -5.49
N ASP A 56 9.51 10.56 -5.34
CA ASP A 56 10.14 11.83 -5.00
C ASP A 56 9.88 12.20 -3.53
N TYR A 57 10.95 12.28 -2.75
CA TYR A 57 10.86 12.60 -1.32
C TYR A 57 10.26 14.00 -1.06
N ALA A 58 10.63 15.00 -1.86
CA ALA A 58 10.09 16.35 -1.70
C ALA A 58 8.58 16.41 -1.99
N SER A 59 8.11 15.60 -2.95
CA SER A 59 6.69 15.45 -3.22
C SER A 59 5.95 14.79 -2.05
N CYS A 60 6.54 13.79 -1.40
CA CYS A 60 5.98 13.16 -0.20
C CYS A 60 5.91 14.14 0.97
N GLU A 61 6.97 14.91 1.19
CA GLU A 61 7.05 15.91 2.26
C GLU A 61 5.99 16.99 2.07
N ALA A 62 5.86 17.56 0.86
CA ALA A 62 4.83 18.54 0.54
C ALA A 62 3.39 17.99 0.72
N ALA A 63 3.16 16.73 0.33
CA ALA A 63 1.86 16.09 0.52
C ALA A 63 1.54 15.88 2.01
N ALA A 64 2.52 15.42 2.80
CA ALA A 64 2.39 15.24 4.23
C ALA A 64 2.12 16.56 4.96
N GLU A 65 2.86 17.62 4.64
CA GLU A 65 2.66 18.97 5.20
C GLU A 65 1.26 19.50 4.90
N LYS A 66 0.79 19.32 3.66
CA LYS A 66 -0.56 19.73 3.29
C LYS A 66 -1.62 19.01 4.13
N VAL A 67 -1.52 17.68 4.29
CA VAL A 67 -2.48 16.92 5.10
C VAL A 67 -2.40 17.34 6.56
N LEU A 68 -1.21 17.50 7.13
CA LEU A 68 -1.04 17.96 8.51
C LEU A 68 -1.59 19.37 8.73
N LYS A 69 -1.45 20.26 7.75
CA LYS A 69 -2.03 21.60 7.79
C LYS A 69 -3.56 21.59 7.75
N ASP A 70 -4.15 20.78 6.88
CA ASP A 70 -5.59 20.78 6.64
C ASP A 70 -6.36 20.01 7.74
N TYR A 71 -5.76 18.94 8.29
CA TYR A 71 -6.40 18.02 9.25
C TYR A 71 -5.76 18.02 10.65
N GLY A 72 -4.62 18.66 10.81
CA GLY A 72 -3.90 18.77 12.10
C GLY A 72 -3.14 17.50 12.50
N ARG A 73 -3.48 16.33 11.94
CA ARG A 73 -2.90 15.03 12.32
C ARG A 73 -3.03 14.00 11.19
N ILE A 74 -2.20 12.98 11.26
CA ILE A 74 -2.35 11.72 10.48
C ILE A 74 -2.29 10.58 11.49
N ASP A 75 -3.35 9.83 11.62
CA ASP A 75 -3.45 8.73 12.60
C ASP A 75 -3.06 7.40 12.00
N VAL A 76 -3.40 7.21 10.72
CA VAL A 76 -3.07 6.00 9.97
C VAL A 76 -2.42 6.39 8.66
N LEU A 77 -1.25 5.79 8.37
CA LEU A 77 -0.65 5.79 7.05
C LEU A 77 -0.86 4.42 6.41
N VAL A 78 -1.38 4.40 5.19
CA VAL A 78 -1.40 3.20 4.35
C VAL A 78 -0.51 3.42 3.13
N ASN A 79 0.65 2.76 3.11
CA ASN A 79 1.54 2.74 1.96
C ASN A 79 1.05 1.67 0.96
N ASN A 80 0.27 2.12 -0.03
CA ASN A 80 -0.34 1.24 -1.04
C ASN A 80 0.16 1.52 -2.47
N ALA A 81 0.73 2.70 -2.75
CA ALA A 81 1.26 3.00 -4.08
C ALA A 81 2.28 1.94 -4.51
N GLY A 82 2.17 1.50 -5.75
CA GLY A 82 3.06 0.49 -6.31
C GLY A 82 2.84 0.32 -7.81
N ILE A 83 3.84 -0.23 -8.47
CA ILE A 83 3.83 -0.64 -9.87
C ILE A 83 4.26 -2.10 -9.96
N SER A 84 3.79 -2.82 -10.97
CA SER A 84 4.30 -4.17 -11.25
C SER A 84 4.92 -4.22 -12.64
N GLN A 85 5.85 -5.14 -12.82
CA GLN A 85 6.51 -5.39 -14.09
C GLN A 85 6.76 -6.88 -14.20
N ILE A 86 6.26 -7.48 -15.29
CA ILE A 86 6.49 -8.88 -15.61
C ILE A 86 7.54 -8.94 -16.73
N LYS A 87 8.78 -9.34 -16.38
CA LYS A 87 9.90 -9.50 -17.28
C LYS A 87 10.81 -10.64 -16.82
N LEU A 88 11.41 -11.39 -17.75
CA LEU A 88 12.51 -12.29 -17.42
C LEU A 88 13.66 -11.49 -16.80
N PHE A 89 14.37 -12.09 -15.85
CA PHE A 89 15.46 -11.40 -15.16
C PHE A 89 16.54 -10.88 -16.11
N THR A 90 16.84 -11.60 -17.20
CA THR A 90 17.78 -11.20 -18.24
C THR A 90 17.34 -9.96 -19.04
N ASP A 91 16.07 -9.64 -19.05
CA ASP A 91 15.48 -8.56 -19.84
C ASP A 91 15.17 -7.31 -18.98
N ILE A 92 15.34 -7.42 -17.65
CA ILE A 92 15.20 -6.29 -16.74
C ILE A 92 16.40 -5.36 -16.92
N THR A 93 16.15 -4.14 -17.39
CA THR A 93 17.19 -3.12 -17.46
C THR A 93 17.47 -2.49 -16.09
N PRO A 94 18.61 -1.82 -15.88
CA PRO A 94 18.85 -1.05 -14.66
C PRO A 94 17.77 0.00 -14.40
N GLU A 95 17.20 0.60 -15.44
CA GLU A 95 16.14 1.60 -15.35
C GLU A 95 14.81 0.97 -14.90
N ASP A 96 14.48 -0.22 -15.41
CA ASP A 96 13.32 -1.00 -14.98
C ASP A 96 13.42 -1.32 -13.49
N TRP A 97 14.57 -1.86 -13.08
CA TRP A 97 14.87 -2.17 -11.69
C TRP A 97 14.71 -0.94 -10.81
N GLN A 98 15.37 0.17 -11.18
CA GLN A 98 15.33 1.40 -10.38
C GLN A 98 13.91 1.98 -10.29
N SER A 99 13.14 1.90 -11.37
CA SER A 99 11.75 2.38 -11.38
C SER A 99 10.89 1.65 -10.35
N VAL A 100 10.96 0.31 -10.33
CA VAL A 100 10.22 -0.51 -9.35
C VAL A 100 10.71 -0.22 -7.93
N MET A 101 12.03 -0.19 -7.70
CA MET A 101 12.59 0.09 -6.37
C MET A 101 12.20 1.49 -5.87
N ASN A 102 12.18 2.49 -6.75
CA ASN A 102 11.84 3.86 -6.37
C ASN A 102 10.38 3.99 -5.93
N VAL A 103 9.46 3.33 -6.61
CA VAL A 103 8.03 3.42 -6.26
C VAL A 103 7.70 2.47 -5.09
N ASP A 104 8.07 1.19 -5.21
CA ASP A 104 7.54 0.12 -4.37
C ASP A 104 8.29 -0.07 -3.04
N LEU A 105 9.52 0.46 -2.93
CA LEU A 105 10.30 0.43 -1.69
C LEU A 105 10.65 1.85 -1.20
N ASN A 106 11.32 2.64 -2.05
CA ASN A 106 11.71 4.00 -1.62
C ASN A 106 10.47 4.86 -1.36
N GLY A 107 9.37 4.69 -2.11
CA GLY A 107 8.10 5.38 -1.89
C GLY A 107 7.50 5.08 -0.51
N VAL A 108 7.61 3.85 -0.03
CA VAL A 108 7.19 3.48 1.34
C VAL A 108 8.05 4.18 2.38
N TYR A 109 9.38 4.20 2.19
CA TYR A 109 10.29 4.94 3.04
C TYR A 109 9.97 6.45 3.01
N ASN A 110 9.88 7.06 1.84
CA ASN A 110 9.69 8.49 1.67
C ASN A 110 8.45 8.99 2.41
N MET A 111 7.29 8.38 2.17
CA MET A 111 6.05 8.82 2.81
C MET A 111 6.06 8.54 4.32
N THR A 112 6.57 7.38 4.74
CA THR A 112 6.67 7.06 6.16
C THR A 112 7.59 8.06 6.87
N HIS A 113 8.76 8.35 6.29
CA HIS A 113 9.72 9.28 6.86
C HIS A 113 9.16 10.71 6.96
N ALA A 114 8.41 11.16 5.96
CA ALA A 114 7.80 12.49 5.95
C ALA A 114 6.80 12.72 7.10
N ILE A 115 6.12 11.66 7.58
CA ILE A 115 5.07 11.82 8.58
C ILE A 115 5.43 11.28 9.97
N ILE A 116 6.39 10.36 10.06
CA ILE A 116 6.59 9.56 11.29
C ILE A 116 6.88 10.41 12.52
N ARG A 117 7.61 11.51 12.35
CA ARG A 117 7.91 12.45 13.46
C ARG A 117 6.64 13.03 14.08
N SER A 118 5.61 13.29 13.27
CA SER A 118 4.33 13.79 13.78
C SER A 118 3.59 12.74 14.62
N MET A 119 3.71 11.46 14.26
CA MET A 119 3.16 10.36 15.06
C MET A 119 3.95 10.15 16.36
N ILE A 120 5.29 10.19 16.30
CA ILE A 120 6.18 10.09 17.50
C ILE A 120 5.84 11.18 18.51
N ASN A 121 5.70 12.43 18.08
CA ASN A 121 5.39 13.55 18.97
C ASN A 121 4.03 13.41 19.67
N ARG A 122 3.10 12.63 19.10
CA ARG A 122 1.79 12.35 19.68
C ARG A 122 1.73 11.01 20.42
N GLU A 123 2.82 10.25 20.40
CA GLU A 123 2.89 8.89 20.95
C GLU A 123 1.74 7.99 20.46
N SER A 124 1.31 8.18 19.21
CA SER A 124 0.18 7.45 18.62
C SER A 124 0.23 7.47 17.11
N GLY A 125 0.07 6.30 16.48
CA GLY A 125 -0.01 6.15 15.03
C GLY A 125 -0.11 4.69 14.61
N ALA A 126 -0.57 4.44 13.40
CA ALA A 126 -0.50 3.13 12.76
C ALA A 126 0.02 3.28 11.32
N VAL A 127 0.94 2.41 10.94
CA VAL A 127 1.43 2.31 9.57
C VAL A 127 1.07 0.92 9.05
N VAL A 128 0.38 0.84 7.92
CA VAL A 128 0.08 -0.41 7.24
C VAL A 128 0.67 -0.36 5.83
N ASN A 129 1.59 -1.25 5.55
CA ASN A 129 2.27 -1.35 4.26
C ASN A 129 1.61 -2.42 3.39
N VAL A 130 1.31 -2.12 2.13
CA VAL A 130 0.84 -3.10 1.17
C VAL A 130 2.05 -3.72 0.48
N SER A 131 2.41 -4.94 0.93
CA SER A 131 3.41 -5.79 0.32
C SER A 131 2.78 -6.67 -0.78
N SER A 132 3.18 -7.92 -0.88
CA SER A 132 2.65 -8.93 -1.80
C SER A 132 3.05 -10.32 -1.31
N VAL A 133 2.34 -11.37 -1.73
CA VAL A 133 2.81 -12.75 -1.60
C VAL A 133 4.18 -12.92 -2.26
N TRP A 134 4.45 -12.21 -3.36
CA TRP A 134 5.76 -12.22 -4.02
C TRP A 134 6.88 -11.58 -3.18
N GLY A 135 6.55 -10.72 -2.24
CA GLY A 135 7.51 -10.21 -1.25
C GLY A 135 7.85 -11.22 -0.14
N VAL A 136 7.05 -12.27 0.00
CA VAL A 136 7.26 -13.35 0.98
C VAL A 136 7.92 -14.57 0.33
N TYR A 137 7.45 -14.97 -0.86
CA TYR A 137 7.85 -16.22 -1.51
C TYR A 137 8.66 -16.02 -2.79
N GLY A 138 8.58 -14.85 -3.41
CA GLY A 138 9.19 -14.56 -4.72
C GLY A 138 8.34 -15.02 -5.89
N GLY A 139 8.21 -14.17 -6.92
CA GLY A 139 7.48 -14.46 -8.16
C GLY A 139 8.44 -14.64 -9.34
N ALA A 140 8.24 -15.67 -10.15
CA ALA A 140 8.94 -15.80 -11.43
C ALA A 140 8.57 -14.64 -12.35
N CYS A 141 9.54 -14.12 -13.10
CA CYS A 141 9.40 -12.93 -13.96
C CYS A 141 9.07 -11.63 -13.22
N GLU A 142 9.07 -11.62 -11.89
CA GLU A 142 8.78 -10.45 -11.04
C GLU A 142 9.91 -10.19 -10.02
N SER A 143 11.16 -10.44 -10.38
CA SER A 143 12.28 -10.39 -9.44
C SER A 143 12.51 -9.00 -8.83
N ALA A 144 12.38 -7.90 -9.61
CA ALA A 144 12.50 -6.54 -9.10
C ALA A 144 11.35 -6.21 -8.12
N TYR A 145 10.12 -6.57 -8.49
CA TYR A 145 8.93 -6.38 -7.65
C TYR A 145 9.02 -7.20 -6.36
N SER A 146 9.40 -8.48 -6.47
CA SER A 146 9.60 -9.37 -5.32
C SER A 146 10.65 -8.81 -4.35
N ALA A 147 11.77 -8.31 -4.88
CA ALA A 147 12.84 -7.71 -4.07
C ALA A 147 12.34 -6.45 -3.33
N ALA A 148 11.61 -5.55 -4.03
CA ALA A 148 11.05 -4.35 -3.44
C ALA A 148 10.04 -4.70 -2.33
N LYS A 149 9.10 -5.62 -2.60
CA LYS A 149 8.08 -6.04 -1.62
C LYS A 149 8.65 -6.83 -0.44
N ALA A 150 9.74 -7.60 -0.64
CA ALA A 150 10.51 -8.19 0.44
C ALA A 150 11.21 -7.12 1.30
N GLY A 151 11.75 -6.07 0.67
CA GLY A 151 12.29 -4.90 1.35
C GLY A 151 11.24 -4.21 2.24
N VAL A 152 10.00 -4.08 1.77
CA VAL A 152 8.88 -3.54 2.56
C VAL A 152 8.58 -4.41 3.79
N VAL A 153 8.64 -5.75 3.66
CA VAL A 153 8.49 -6.68 4.80
C VAL A 153 9.60 -6.45 5.85
N GLY A 154 10.85 -6.33 5.39
CA GLY A 154 11.99 -6.04 6.27
C GLY A 154 11.84 -4.70 6.99
N LEU A 155 11.50 -3.65 6.25
CA LEU A 155 11.26 -2.30 6.78
C LEU A 155 10.11 -2.29 7.82
N THR A 156 9.02 -2.98 7.53
CA THR A 156 7.88 -3.14 8.46
C THR A 156 8.32 -3.70 9.80
N LYS A 157 9.08 -4.79 9.79
CA LYS A 157 9.56 -5.46 11.01
C LYS A 157 10.55 -4.62 11.79
N ALA A 158 11.41 -3.87 11.10
CA ALA A 158 12.39 -2.98 11.73
C ALA A 158 11.69 -1.80 12.42
N LEU A 159 10.82 -1.09 11.70
CA LEU A 159 10.08 0.06 12.22
C LEU A 159 9.13 -0.33 13.37
N ALA A 160 8.51 -1.51 13.32
CA ALA A 160 7.67 -2.00 14.41
C ALA A 160 8.43 -2.11 15.75
N ARG A 161 9.70 -2.54 15.70
CA ARG A 161 10.58 -2.64 16.88
C ARG A 161 11.06 -1.28 17.36
N GLU A 162 11.38 -0.39 16.42
CA GLU A 162 11.89 0.94 16.72
C GLU A 162 10.81 1.86 17.29
N LEU A 163 9.60 1.82 16.73
CA LEU A 163 8.53 2.77 17.02
C LEU A 163 7.51 2.29 18.06
N GLY A 164 7.56 1.01 18.44
CA GLY A 164 6.61 0.44 19.39
C GLY A 164 6.57 1.16 20.73
N ALA A 165 7.74 1.57 21.26
CA ALA A 165 7.84 2.34 22.50
C ALA A 165 7.21 3.75 22.39
N SER A 166 7.06 4.27 21.18
CA SER A 166 6.36 5.54 20.89
C SER A 166 4.86 5.34 20.60
N GLY A 167 4.27 4.18 20.94
CA GLY A 167 2.85 3.91 20.74
C GLY A 167 2.43 3.78 19.28
N ILE A 168 3.37 3.49 18.37
CA ILE A 168 3.11 3.36 16.93
C ILE A 168 3.19 1.89 16.53
N THR A 169 2.15 1.39 15.84
CA THR A 169 2.15 0.07 15.23
C THR A 169 2.55 0.13 13.76
N VAL A 170 3.35 -0.84 13.31
CA VAL A 170 3.75 -0.95 11.90
C VAL A 170 3.54 -2.38 11.45
N ASN A 171 2.65 -2.60 10.48
CA ASN A 171 2.30 -3.91 9.95
C ASN A 171 2.31 -3.90 8.42
N ALA A 172 2.25 -5.08 7.81
CA ALA A 172 2.05 -5.24 6.38
C ALA A 172 0.89 -6.19 6.09
N VAL A 173 0.21 -5.96 4.97
CA VAL A 173 -0.60 -6.98 4.30
C VAL A 173 0.17 -7.52 3.11
N ALA A 174 0.03 -8.81 2.82
CA ALA A 174 0.60 -9.47 1.65
C ALA A 174 -0.55 -10.04 0.79
N PRO A 175 -1.12 -9.22 -0.12
CA PRO A 175 -2.15 -9.70 -1.02
C PRO A 175 -1.62 -10.78 -1.97
N GLY A 176 -2.46 -11.79 -2.25
CA GLY A 176 -2.28 -12.72 -3.35
C GLY A 176 -2.77 -12.11 -4.68
N VAL A 177 -3.31 -12.95 -5.55
CA VAL A 177 -3.85 -12.49 -6.83
C VAL A 177 -5.21 -11.83 -6.62
N ILE A 178 -5.25 -10.51 -6.77
CA ILE A 178 -6.45 -9.69 -6.56
C ILE A 178 -7.05 -9.31 -7.92
N ASP A 179 -8.36 -9.41 -8.05
CA ASP A 179 -9.10 -8.92 -9.22
C ASP A 179 -8.94 -7.41 -9.34
N SER A 180 -8.10 -6.99 -10.27
CA SER A 180 -7.70 -5.59 -10.43
C SER A 180 -7.21 -5.29 -11.85
N PRO A 181 -7.32 -4.03 -12.31
CA PRO A 181 -6.76 -3.61 -13.59
C PRO A 181 -5.26 -3.86 -13.72
N MET A 182 -4.51 -3.87 -12.63
CA MET A 182 -3.08 -4.19 -12.65
C MET A 182 -2.86 -5.62 -13.17
N ASN A 183 -3.59 -6.61 -12.65
CA ASN A 183 -3.46 -7.98 -13.08
C ASN A 183 -4.03 -8.20 -14.49
N SER A 184 -5.20 -7.66 -14.81
CA SER A 184 -5.81 -7.80 -16.14
C SER A 184 -5.08 -7.03 -17.26
N SER A 185 -4.15 -6.12 -16.93
CA SER A 185 -3.27 -5.49 -17.93
C SER A 185 -2.06 -6.35 -18.33
N HIS A 186 -1.71 -7.34 -17.52
CA HIS A 186 -0.55 -8.22 -17.74
C HIS A 186 -0.94 -9.66 -18.06
N LEU A 187 -2.12 -10.10 -17.61
CA LEU A 187 -2.60 -11.49 -17.70
C LEU A 187 -3.88 -11.54 -18.54
N ASN A 188 -3.98 -12.55 -19.38
CA ASN A 188 -5.20 -12.81 -20.12
C ASN A 188 -6.26 -13.54 -19.25
N PRO A 189 -7.53 -13.66 -19.72
CA PRO A 189 -8.59 -14.29 -18.91
C PRO A 189 -8.36 -15.77 -18.58
N GLU A 190 -7.58 -16.50 -19.38
CA GLU A 190 -7.25 -17.90 -19.13
C GLU A 190 -6.20 -18.00 -18.02
N GLU A 191 -5.15 -17.22 -18.08
CA GLU A 191 -4.13 -17.12 -17.02
C GLU A 191 -4.74 -16.70 -15.67
N LEU A 192 -5.69 -15.75 -15.68
CA LEU A 192 -6.40 -15.36 -14.46
C LEU A 192 -7.26 -16.49 -13.88
N ARG A 193 -7.87 -17.32 -14.73
CA ARG A 193 -8.60 -18.52 -14.28
C ARG A 193 -7.66 -19.57 -13.69
N GLU A 194 -6.52 -19.83 -14.34
CA GLU A 194 -5.52 -20.76 -13.83
C GLU A 194 -5.03 -20.33 -12.44
N LEU A 195 -4.77 -19.03 -12.22
CA LEU A 195 -4.39 -18.50 -10.92
C LEU A 195 -5.50 -18.60 -9.88
N ALA A 196 -6.76 -18.42 -10.29
CA ALA A 196 -7.92 -18.67 -9.43
C ALA A 196 -8.04 -20.14 -9.03
N ASP A 197 -7.82 -21.05 -9.95
CA ASP A 197 -7.86 -22.50 -9.70
C ASP A 197 -6.69 -22.98 -8.83
N GLN A 198 -5.53 -22.33 -8.93
CA GLN A 198 -4.38 -22.58 -8.06
C GLN A 198 -4.58 -22.04 -6.64
N THR A 199 -5.50 -21.10 -6.46
CA THR A 199 -5.81 -20.56 -5.14
C THR A 199 -6.72 -21.54 -4.39
N PRO A 200 -6.41 -21.98 -3.17
CA PRO A 200 -7.22 -22.96 -2.42
C PRO A 200 -8.70 -22.59 -2.26
N VAL A 201 -9.02 -21.28 -2.19
CA VAL A 201 -10.42 -20.81 -2.17
C VAL A 201 -11.04 -20.73 -3.57
N CYS A 202 -10.36 -21.19 -4.63
CA CYS A 202 -10.81 -21.31 -6.03
C CYS A 202 -11.36 -20.01 -6.62
N ARG A 203 -10.77 -18.88 -6.29
CA ARG A 203 -11.12 -17.56 -6.85
C ARG A 203 -10.03 -16.54 -6.64
N LEU A 204 -10.07 -15.46 -7.39
CA LEU A 204 -9.28 -14.26 -7.12
C LEU A 204 -9.79 -13.55 -5.86
N GLY A 205 -8.89 -12.86 -5.16
CA GLY A 205 -9.22 -11.97 -4.07
C GLY A 205 -9.90 -10.68 -4.57
N LYS A 206 -10.69 -10.04 -3.72
CA LYS A 206 -11.30 -8.74 -4.03
C LYS A 206 -10.52 -7.62 -3.34
N PRO A 207 -10.40 -6.42 -3.95
CA PRO A 207 -9.78 -5.27 -3.30
C PRO A 207 -10.36 -4.95 -1.92
N SER A 208 -11.67 -5.15 -1.73
CA SER A 208 -12.36 -4.94 -0.44
C SER A 208 -11.93 -5.94 0.65
N GLU A 209 -11.44 -7.13 0.29
CA GLU A 209 -10.92 -8.10 1.27
C GLU A 209 -9.56 -7.65 1.81
N VAL A 210 -8.73 -7.06 0.95
CA VAL A 210 -7.48 -6.41 1.37
C VAL A 210 -7.77 -5.20 2.24
N ALA A 211 -8.75 -4.36 1.86
CA ALA A 211 -9.13 -3.17 2.62
C ALA A 211 -9.57 -3.51 4.06
N LYS A 212 -10.37 -4.55 4.25
CA LYS A 212 -10.77 -5.04 5.59
C LYS A 212 -9.57 -5.50 6.43
N ALA A 213 -8.61 -6.18 5.82
CA ALA A 213 -7.38 -6.60 6.51
C ALA A 213 -6.54 -5.39 6.94
N VAL A 214 -6.40 -4.39 6.05
CA VAL A 214 -5.72 -3.12 6.36
C VAL A 214 -6.39 -2.43 7.54
N ARG A 215 -7.73 -2.32 7.53
CA ARG A 215 -8.48 -1.71 8.63
C ARG A 215 -8.27 -2.44 9.95
N ALA A 216 -8.36 -3.76 9.95
CA ALA A 216 -8.14 -4.57 11.16
C ALA A 216 -6.74 -4.37 11.76
N LEU A 217 -5.70 -4.27 10.92
CA LEU A 217 -4.33 -3.99 11.38
C LEU A 217 -4.16 -2.54 11.87
N ALA A 218 -4.82 -1.57 11.26
CA ALA A 218 -4.77 -0.18 11.67
C ALA A 218 -5.45 0.07 13.02
N GLU A 219 -6.56 -0.61 13.30
CA GLU A 219 -7.36 -0.45 14.52
C GLU A 219 -6.82 -1.24 15.71
N ASN A 220 -6.20 -2.40 15.49
CA ASN A 220 -5.70 -3.25 16.57
C ASN A 220 -4.30 -2.80 17.04
N ARG A 221 -4.28 -2.05 18.15
CA ARG A 221 -3.06 -1.45 18.71
C ARG A 221 -2.09 -2.45 19.37
N PHE A 222 -2.48 -3.73 19.47
CA PHE A 222 -1.63 -4.80 20.03
C PHE A 222 -1.01 -5.69 18.94
N ILE A 223 -1.29 -5.39 17.67
CA ILE A 223 -0.65 -6.05 16.51
C ILE A 223 0.41 -5.11 15.94
N THR A 224 1.68 -5.53 15.96
CA THR A 224 2.79 -4.81 15.33
C THR A 224 3.85 -5.79 14.82
N GLY A 225 4.55 -5.43 13.75
CA GLY A 225 5.60 -6.25 13.10
C GLY A 225 5.08 -7.45 12.32
N GLN A 226 3.75 -7.54 12.09
CA GLN A 226 3.14 -8.67 11.41
C GLN A 226 3.06 -8.45 9.90
N VAL A 227 3.10 -9.55 9.17
CA VAL A 227 2.82 -9.62 7.72
C VAL A 227 1.63 -10.55 7.57
N LEU A 228 0.47 -9.97 7.25
CA LEU A 228 -0.79 -10.71 7.12
C LEU A 228 -1.03 -11.09 5.67
N GLY A 229 -1.01 -12.38 5.35
CA GLY A 229 -1.45 -12.90 4.05
C GLY A 229 -2.93 -12.64 3.80
N VAL A 230 -3.27 -12.11 2.62
CA VAL A 230 -4.63 -11.94 2.13
C VAL A 230 -4.68 -12.55 0.75
N ASP A 231 -4.50 -13.85 0.67
CA ASP A 231 -4.11 -14.58 -0.53
C ASP A 231 -4.99 -15.80 -0.84
N GLY A 232 -5.98 -16.07 0.01
CA GLY A 232 -6.87 -17.25 -0.15
C GLY A 232 -6.16 -18.60 0.03
N GLY A 233 -4.97 -18.59 0.66
CA GLY A 233 -4.13 -19.78 0.84
C GLY A 233 -3.25 -20.10 -0.36
N PHE A 234 -3.01 -19.13 -1.24
CA PHE A 234 -2.23 -19.27 -2.48
C PHE A 234 -0.76 -19.65 -2.19
N CYS A 235 -0.21 -19.17 -1.07
CA CYS A 235 1.15 -19.45 -0.60
C CYS A 235 1.16 -19.90 0.86
#